data_43568f8545de711c52f61bc089311e41
#
_entry.id   43568f8545de711c52f61bc089311e41
#
_cell.length_a   1.000
_cell.length_b   1.000
_cell.length_c   1.000
_cell.angle_alpha   90.00
_cell.angle_beta   90.00
_cell.angle_gamma   90.00
#
_symmetry.space_group_name_H-M   'P 1'
#
loop_
_entity.id
_entity.type
_entity.pdbx_description
1 polymer ?
#
loop_
_entity_poly.entity_id
_entity_poly.type
_entity_poly.pdbx_seq_one_letter_code
_entity_poly.pdbx_strand_id
1 'polypeptide(L)'
;RKEKEIPIMMITARGEENNRVEGFLSGADDYIVKPFSPREVMLRVAAILKRTKPSESESSTIEYPMLKIFPDARKVLVDEVAINLTPKEFELLLYLSKSPEKIFTREVLLKEVWKYEFFGDLRTVDTHVKRLREKLLKQSKPVSKMIVTVWGMGYKFSPNDDHAANDAQ
;
A
#
# COMPACT_ATOMS: atom_id res chain seq x y z
N ARG A 1 0.00 2.98 -17.59
CA ARG A 1 0.90 3.60 -16.57
C ARG A 1 2.38 3.44 -16.91
N LYS A 2 2.84 4.02 -17.99
CA LYS A 2 4.25 3.86 -18.39
C LYS A 2 5.17 5.02 -17.99
N GLU A 3 4.65 6.21 -17.58
CA GLU A 3 5.54 7.39 -17.41
C GLU A 3 5.13 8.43 -16.36
N LYS A 4 4.01 8.30 -15.63
CA LYS A 4 3.62 9.28 -14.59
C LYS A 4 2.91 8.58 -13.41
N GLU A 5 3.28 8.96 -12.19
CA GLU A 5 2.58 8.56 -10.96
C GLU A 5 1.27 9.35 -10.79
N ILE A 6 0.34 9.16 -11.72
CA ILE A 6 -0.98 9.81 -11.65
C ILE A 6 -1.90 8.90 -10.83
N PRO A 7 -2.53 9.39 -9.77
CA PRO A 7 -3.53 8.64 -9.03
C PRO A 7 -4.72 8.29 -9.92
N ILE A 8 -5.21 7.08 -9.81
CA ILE A 8 -6.32 6.57 -10.61
C ILE A 8 -7.45 6.18 -9.66
N MET A 9 -8.61 6.82 -9.82
CA MET A 9 -9.85 6.45 -9.15
C MET A 9 -10.79 5.79 -10.17
N MET A 10 -11.32 4.63 -9.83
CA MET A 10 -12.30 3.94 -10.68
C MET A 10 -13.71 4.13 -10.15
N ILE A 11 -14.65 4.33 -11.07
CA ILE A 11 -16.09 4.35 -10.78
C ILE A 11 -16.71 3.10 -11.40
N THR A 12 -17.38 2.28 -10.59
CA THR A 12 -17.93 1.00 -11.02
C THR A 12 -19.42 0.86 -10.65
N ALA A 13 -20.17 0.07 -11.41
CA ALA A 13 -21.55 -0.26 -11.09
C ALA A 13 -21.62 -1.36 -10.01
N ARG A 14 -22.68 -1.33 -9.19
CA ARG A 14 -22.97 -2.33 -8.17
C ARG A 14 -23.36 -3.63 -8.89
N GLY A 15 -22.56 -4.69 -8.79
CA GLY A 15 -22.84 -5.99 -9.41
C GLY A 15 -21.69 -6.61 -10.18
N GLU A 16 -20.68 -5.83 -10.52
CA GLU A 16 -19.50 -6.34 -11.22
C GLU A 16 -18.37 -6.71 -10.23
N GLU A 17 -18.60 -7.69 -9.35
CA GLU A 17 -17.56 -8.17 -8.43
C GLU A 17 -16.30 -8.63 -9.16
N ASN A 18 -16.45 -9.22 -10.34
CA ASN A 18 -15.34 -9.64 -11.18
C ASN A 18 -14.55 -8.44 -11.73
N ASN A 19 -15.21 -7.35 -12.09
CA ASN A 19 -14.54 -6.13 -12.58
C ASN A 19 -13.85 -5.33 -11.47
N ARG A 20 -14.28 -5.49 -10.20
CA ARG A 20 -13.58 -4.90 -9.04
C ARG A 20 -12.19 -5.50 -8.87
N VAL A 21 -12.07 -6.82 -9.01
CA VAL A 21 -10.80 -7.54 -8.94
C VAL A 21 -9.90 -7.12 -10.11
N GLU A 22 -10.43 -7.01 -11.32
CA GLU A 22 -9.68 -6.55 -12.49
C GLU A 22 -9.28 -5.07 -12.40
N GLY A 23 -10.13 -4.20 -11.86
CA GLY A 23 -9.82 -2.79 -11.62
C GLY A 23 -8.67 -2.61 -10.64
N PHE A 24 -8.65 -3.39 -9.57
CA PHE A 24 -7.50 -3.44 -8.65
C PHE A 24 -6.29 -4.09 -9.28
N LEU A 25 -6.47 -5.06 -10.16
CA LEU A 25 -5.39 -5.66 -10.95
C LEU A 25 -4.75 -4.65 -11.91
N SER A 26 -5.45 -3.60 -12.32
CA SER A 26 -4.91 -2.52 -13.18
C SER A 26 -4.17 -1.41 -12.43
N GLY A 27 -4.09 -1.44 -11.10
CA GLY A 27 -3.32 -0.46 -10.32
C GLY A 27 -4.08 0.82 -9.94
N ALA A 28 -5.42 0.75 -9.84
CA ALA A 28 -6.21 1.84 -9.29
C ALA A 28 -5.88 2.08 -7.81
N ASP A 29 -5.88 3.36 -7.41
CA ASP A 29 -5.57 3.80 -6.05
C ASP A 29 -6.82 3.82 -5.17
N ASP A 30 -7.99 4.02 -5.80
CA ASP A 30 -9.29 4.05 -5.14
C ASP A 30 -10.41 3.65 -6.10
N TYR A 31 -11.58 3.29 -5.56
CA TYR A 31 -12.78 3.01 -6.35
C TYR A 31 -14.03 3.54 -5.66
N ILE A 32 -15.04 3.89 -6.47
CA ILE A 32 -16.36 4.31 -6.01
C ILE A 32 -17.40 3.45 -6.70
N VAL A 33 -18.39 2.96 -5.94
CA VAL A 33 -19.49 2.17 -6.46
C VAL A 33 -20.69 3.09 -6.74
N LYS A 34 -21.32 2.93 -7.90
CA LYS A 34 -22.60 3.57 -8.21
C LYS A 34 -23.76 2.93 -7.43
N PRO A 35 -24.73 3.72 -6.89
CA PRO A 35 -24.82 5.17 -6.96
C PRO A 35 -23.88 5.85 -5.96
N PHE A 36 -23.28 6.97 -6.33
CA PHE A 36 -22.38 7.78 -5.49
C PHE A 36 -22.85 9.22 -5.40
N SER A 37 -22.46 9.89 -4.32
CA SER A 37 -22.66 11.32 -4.15
C SER A 37 -21.52 12.10 -4.81
N PRO A 38 -21.77 13.19 -5.58
CA PRO A 38 -20.72 14.06 -6.08
C PRO A 38 -19.79 14.58 -4.97
N ARG A 39 -20.35 14.82 -3.77
CA ARG A 39 -19.59 15.22 -2.61
C ARG A 39 -18.59 14.15 -2.16
N GLU A 40 -18.99 12.88 -2.21
CA GLU A 40 -18.11 11.75 -1.91
C GLU A 40 -16.92 11.69 -2.88
N VAL A 41 -17.19 11.81 -4.19
CA VAL A 41 -16.16 11.86 -5.22
C VAL A 41 -15.18 13.00 -4.95
N MET A 42 -15.67 14.21 -4.71
CA MET A 42 -14.83 15.38 -4.45
C MET A 42 -13.96 15.22 -3.19
N LEU A 43 -14.50 14.66 -2.12
CA LEU A 43 -13.75 14.40 -0.89
C LEU A 43 -12.63 13.38 -1.13
N ARG A 44 -12.90 12.32 -1.88
CA ARG A 44 -11.92 11.29 -2.22
C ARG A 44 -10.83 11.83 -3.16
N VAL A 45 -11.20 12.59 -4.19
CA VAL A 45 -10.26 13.28 -5.09
C VAL A 45 -9.39 14.24 -4.30
N ALA A 46 -9.96 15.08 -3.45
CA ALA A 46 -9.21 16.01 -2.60
C ALA A 46 -8.22 15.28 -1.67
N ALA A 47 -8.65 14.16 -1.07
CA ALA A 47 -7.79 13.33 -0.23
C ALA A 47 -6.63 12.71 -1.01
N ILE A 48 -6.87 12.27 -2.24
CA ILE A 48 -5.83 11.73 -3.13
C ILE A 48 -4.84 12.84 -3.53
N LEU A 49 -5.33 14.01 -3.94
CA LEU A 49 -4.49 15.13 -4.39
C LEU A 49 -3.70 15.80 -3.27
N LYS A 50 -4.24 15.86 -2.05
CA LYS A 50 -3.53 16.42 -0.89
C LYS A 50 -2.25 15.62 -0.56
N ARG A 51 -2.19 14.35 -0.93
CA ARG A 51 -1.06 13.45 -0.70
C ARG A 51 0.04 13.59 -1.75
N THR A 52 -0.24 14.24 -2.88
CA THR A 52 0.76 14.49 -3.93
C THR A 52 1.58 15.75 -3.70
N LYS A 53 1.25 16.56 -2.67
CA LYS A 53 2.07 17.73 -2.30
C LYS A 53 3.13 17.32 -1.27
N PRO A 54 4.41 17.66 -1.46
CA PRO A 54 5.44 17.50 -0.44
C PRO A 54 5.05 18.36 0.79
N SER A 55 4.91 17.76 1.95
CA SER A 55 4.82 18.53 3.18
C SER A 55 6.22 18.89 3.62
N GLU A 56 6.49 20.18 3.79
CA GLU A 56 7.70 20.70 4.43
C GLU A 56 7.65 20.36 5.93
N SER A 57 8.04 19.15 6.30
CA SER A 57 8.35 18.78 7.67
C SER A 57 9.47 17.75 7.64
N GLU A 58 10.48 17.96 8.44
CA GLU A 58 11.73 17.22 8.59
C GLU A 58 11.69 15.77 8.10
N SER A 59 12.34 15.54 6.96
CA SER A 59 12.35 14.25 6.27
C SER A 59 13.19 13.23 7.04
N SER A 60 12.56 12.51 7.94
CA SER A 60 13.20 11.35 8.53
C SER A 60 13.17 10.20 7.52
N THR A 61 14.26 10.02 6.80
CA THR A 61 14.48 8.81 5.99
C THR A 61 14.35 7.59 6.90
N ILE A 62 13.56 6.60 6.48
CA ILE A 62 13.43 5.32 7.18
C ILE A 62 14.41 4.36 6.51
N GLU A 63 15.38 3.89 7.27
CA GLU A 63 16.40 2.97 6.76
C GLU A 63 16.34 1.62 7.48
N TYR A 64 16.31 0.57 6.67
CA TYR A 64 16.46 -0.82 7.07
C TYR A 64 17.50 -1.50 6.18
N PRO A 65 18.03 -2.66 6.53
CA PRO A 65 18.92 -3.39 5.64
C PRO A 65 18.31 -3.53 4.24
N MET A 66 19.04 -3.08 3.23
CA MET A 66 18.64 -3.09 1.80
C MET A 66 17.36 -2.30 1.45
N LEU A 67 16.75 -1.56 2.37
CA LEU A 67 15.54 -0.78 2.13
C LEU A 67 15.67 0.64 2.69
N LYS A 68 15.51 1.65 1.83
CA LYS A 68 15.45 3.06 2.22
C LYS A 68 14.15 3.67 1.72
N ILE A 69 13.42 4.32 2.60
CA ILE A 69 12.15 4.98 2.29
C ILE A 69 12.32 6.47 2.57
N PHE A 70 12.04 7.28 1.57
CA PHE A 70 12.08 8.73 1.61
C PHE A 70 10.64 9.27 1.58
N PRO A 71 10.04 9.56 2.76
CA PRO A 71 8.63 9.94 2.83
C PRO A 71 8.27 11.16 2.00
N ASP A 72 9.08 12.22 2.07
CA ASP A 72 8.79 13.48 1.39
C ASP A 72 8.98 13.38 -0.11
N ALA A 73 10.02 12.66 -0.55
CA ALA A 73 10.25 12.40 -1.97
C ALA A 73 9.34 11.30 -2.53
N ARG A 74 8.55 10.62 -1.68
CA ARG A 74 7.75 9.43 -2.02
C ARG A 74 8.55 8.39 -2.81
N LYS A 75 9.82 8.22 -2.43
CA LYS A 75 10.80 7.36 -3.11
C LYS A 75 11.16 6.18 -2.22
N VAL A 76 11.36 5.03 -2.84
CA VAL A 76 11.84 3.82 -2.18
C VAL A 76 13.04 3.29 -2.95
N LEU A 77 14.11 3.00 -2.23
CA LEU A 77 15.27 2.28 -2.77
C LEU A 77 15.33 0.90 -2.14
N VAL A 78 15.56 -0.10 -2.97
CA VAL A 78 15.84 -1.48 -2.57
C VAL A 78 17.18 -1.87 -3.19
N ASP A 79 18.15 -2.23 -2.35
CA ASP A 79 19.54 -2.46 -2.79
C ASP A 79 20.10 -1.29 -3.62
N GLU A 80 19.85 -0.04 -3.15
CA GLU A 80 20.20 1.23 -3.81
C GLU A 80 19.51 1.48 -5.16
N VAL A 81 18.59 0.61 -5.59
CA VAL A 81 17.82 0.75 -6.82
C VAL A 81 16.42 1.29 -6.53
N ALA A 82 16.04 2.36 -7.24
CA ALA A 82 14.69 2.93 -7.11
C ALA A 82 13.63 1.98 -7.66
N ILE A 83 12.57 1.73 -6.87
CA ILE A 83 11.43 0.93 -7.30
C ILE A 83 10.19 1.80 -7.47
N ASN A 84 9.39 1.49 -8.50
CA ASN A 84 8.13 2.18 -8.76
C ASN A 84 6.98 1.54 -8.01
N LEU A 85 6.50 2.23 -6.98
CA LEU A 85 5.30 1.88 -6.25
C LEU A 85 4.14 2.79 -6.66
N THR A 86 2.93 2.27 -6.64
CA THR A 86 1.74 3.13 -6.73
C THR A 86 1.59 3.95 -5.44
N PRO A 87 0.85 5.07 -5.44
CA PRO A 87 0.64 5.85 -4.23
C PRO A 87 0.17 5.03 -3.03
N LYS A 88 -0.74 4.06 -3.26
CA LYS A 88 -1.24 3.19 -2.18
C LYS A 88 -0.27 2.13 -1.72
N GLU A 89 0.50 1.56 -2.62
CA GLU A 89 1.59 0.65 -2.27
C GLU A 89 2.67 1.35 -1.44
N PHE A 90 3.01 2.60 -1.82
CA PHE A 90 3.95 3.42 -1.06
C PHE A 90 3.41 3.75 0.34
N GLU A 91 2.17 4.22 0.45
CA GLU A 91 1.53 4.56 1.73
C GLU A 91 1.42 3.33 2.65
N LEU A 92 1.10 2.17 2.08
CA LEU A 92 1.03 0.92 2.82
C LEU A 92 2.41 0.51 3.36
N LEU A 93 3.45 0.55 2.53
CA LEU A 93 4.82 0.26 2.96
C LEU A 93 5.28 1.23 4.04
N LEU A 94 5.06 2.53 3.82
CA LEU A 94 5.42 3.59 4.77
C LEU A 94 4.70 3.41 6.11
N TYR A 95 3.41 3.09 6.09
CA TYR A 95 2.63 2.90 7.30
C TYR A 95 3.12 1.70 8.12
N LEU A 96 3.36 0.59 7.47
CA LEU A 96 3.87 -0.62 8.11
C LEU A 96 5.29 -0.42 8.65
N SER A 97 6.19 0.19 7.86
CA SER A 97 7.59 0.37 8.23
C SER A 97 7.83 1.37 9.37
N LYS A 98 6.91 2.31 9.62
CA LYS A 98 6.98 3.23 10.77
C LYS A 98 6.83 2.55 12.13
N SER A 99 6.29 1.35 12.17
CA SER A 99 6.06 0.61 13.42
C SER A 99 6.45 -0.86 13.23
N PRO A 100 7.75 -1.16 13.13
CA PRO A 100 8.22 -2.53 12.94
C PRO A 100 7.73 -3.44 14.06
N GLU A 101 7.50 -4.70 13.73
CA GLU A 101 6.98 -5.77 14.58
C GLU A 101 5.54 -5.57 15.10
N LYS A 102 4.94 -4.41 14.87
CA LYS A 102 3.54 -4.18 15.22
C LYS A 102 2.60 -4.83 14.20
N ILE A 103 1.64 -5.60 14.71
CA ILE A 103 0.60 -6.23 13.89
C ILE A 103 -0.52 -5.22 13.66
N PHE A 104 -0.91 -5.07 12.39
CA PHE A 104 -2.05 -4.25 11.99
C PHE A 104 -3.12 -5.13 11.35
N THR A 105 -4.35 -5.02 11.83
CA THR A 105 -5.48 -5.70 11.21
C THR A 105 -5.80 -5.09 9.84
N ARG A 106 -6.53 -5.82 9.00
CA ARG A 106 -6.96 -5.33 7.68
C ARG A 106 -7.84 -4.09 7.79
N GLU A 107 -8.70 -4.05 8.80
CA GLU A 107 -9.58 -2.91 9.10
C GLU A 107 -8.75 -1.65 9.43
N VAL A 108 -7.75 -1.79 10.28
CA VAL A 108 -6.84 -0.69 10.64
C VAL A 108 -6.08 -0.21 9.41
N LEU A 109 -5.53 -1.10 8.61
CA LEU A 109 -4.82 -0.73 7.38
C LEU A 109 -5.75 -0.05 6.38
N LEU A 110 -6.96 -0.56 6.20
CA LEU A 110 -7.96 0.04 5.32
C LEU A 110 -8.33 1.45 5.77
N LYS A 111 -8.58 1.63 7.06
CA LYS A 111 -8.89 2.94 7.65
C LYS A 111 -7.72 3.91 7.50
N GLU A 112 -6.51 3.51 7.89
CA GLU A 112 -5.36 4.41 7.98
C GLU A 112 -4.72 4.73 6.63
N VAL A 113 -4.64 3.76 5.73
CA VAL A 113 -4.01 3.92 4.41
C VAL A 113 -5.01 4.43 3.37
N TRP A 114 -6.25 3.91 3.37
CA TRP A 114 -7.27 4.33 2.40
C TRP A 114 -8.23 5.40 2.95
N LYS A 115 -8.21 5.65 4.27
CA LYS A 115 -9.09 6.62 4.95
C LYS A 115 -10.58 6.28 4.82
N TYR A 116 -10.91 5.00 4.72
CA TYR A 116 -12.28 4.53 4.75
C TYR A 116 -12.74 4.32 6.19
N GLU A 117 -13.84 4.95 6.59
CA GLU A 117 -14.42 4.75 7.91
C GLU A 117 -15.45 3.62 7.95
N PHE A 118 -16.16 3.32 6.83
CA PHE A 118 -17.32 2.40 6.90
C PHE A 118 -17.52 1.41 5.73
N PHE A 119 -16.95 1.57 4.54
CA PHE A 119 -17.34 0.79 3.35
C PHE A 119 -16.19 0.34 2.46
N GLY A 120 -15.13 -0.20 3.05
CA GLY A 120 -14.03 -0.75 2.29
C GLY A 120 -14.02 -2.28 2.27
N ASP A 121 -13.75 -2.88 1.11
CA ASP A 121 -13.48 -4.31 1.03
C ASP A 121 -12.09 -4.61 1.59
N LEU A 122 -12.01 -5.44 2.62
CA LEU A 122 -10.76 -5.86 3.25
C LEU A 122 -9.80 -6.55 2.27
N ARG A 123 -10.33 -7.17 1.21
CA ARG A 123 -9.54 -7.78 0.12
C ARG A 123 -8.68 -6.75 -0.62
N THR A 124 -9.04 -5.46 -0.56
CA THR A 124 -8.23 -4.36 -1.09
C THR A 124 -6.84 -4.36 -0.46
N VAL A 125 -6.77 -4.55 0.85
CA VAL A 125 -5.50 -4.62 1.60
C VAL A 125 -4.68 -5.81 1.12
N ASP A 126 -5.28 -6.99 1.04
CA ASP A 126 -4.59 -8.22 0.62
C ASP A 126 -4.02 -8.10 -0.80
N THR A 127 -4.80 -7.51 -1.71
CA THR A 127 -4.37 -7.28 -3.09
C THR A 127 -3.18 -6.35 -3.17
N HIS A 128 -3.17 -5.25 -2.41
CA HIS A 128 -2.06 -4.29 -2.40
C HIS A 128 -0.82 -4.87 -1.71
N VAL A 129 -0.99 -5.63 -0.62
CA VAL A 129 0.12 -6.36 0.01
C VAL A 129 0.76 -7.34 -0.97
N LYS A 130 -0.04 -8.12 -1.69
CA LYS A 130 0.46 -9.05 -2.71
C LYS A 130 1.29 -8.33 -3.76
N ARG A 131 0.76 -7.24 -4.35
CA ARG A 131 1.46 -6.47 -5.40
C ARG A 131 2.73 -5.81 -4.89
N LEU A 132 2.67 -5.24 -3.69
CA LEU A 132 3.83 -4.64 -3.04
C LEU A 132 4.94 -5.68 -2.87
N ARG A 133 4.61 -6.86 -2.34
CA ARG A 133 5.57 -7.97 -2.22
C ARG A 133 6.14 -8.40 -3.56
N GLU A 134 5.31 -8.51 -4.60
CA GLU A 134 5.77 -8.89 -5.95
C GLU A 134 6.76 -7.86 -6.53
N LYS A 135 6.52 -6.56 -6.30
CA LYS A 135 7.45 -5.51 -6.74
C LYS A 135 8.76 -5.52 -5.96
N LEU A 136 8.69 -5.70 -4.64
CA LEU A 136 9.88 -5.85 -3.79
C LEU A 136 10.66 -7.11 -4.17
N LEU A 137 9.98 -8.23 -4.43
CA LEU A 137 10.59 -9.51 -4.78
C LEU A 137 11.40 -9.45 -6.08
N LYS A 138 10.96 -8.64 -7.05
CA LYS A 138 11.69 -8.45 -8.31
C LYS A 138 13.08 -7.86 -8.11
N GLN A 139 13.26 -7.08 -7.03
CA GLN A 139 14.53 -6.46 -6.72
C GLN A 139 15.28 -7.20 -5.60
N SER A 140 14.59 -7.58 -4.53
CA SER A 140 15.22 -8.22 -3.38
C SER A 140 14.25 -9.16 -2.66
N LYS A 141 14.57 -10.44 -2.63
CA LYS A 141 13.79 -11.45 -1.88
C LYS A 141 13.75 -11.18 -0.38
N PRO A 142 14.87 -10.83 0.28
CA PRO A 142 14.85 -10.47 1.71
C PRO A 142 13.90 -9.31 2.01
N VAL A 143 13.95 -8.23 1.22
CA VAL A 143 13.08 -7.05 1.44
C VAL A 143 11.59 -7.40 1.24
N SER A 144 11.27 -8.25 0.27
CA SER A 144 9.89 -8.73 0.08
C SER A 144 9.36 -9.50 1.30
N LYS A 145 10.21 -10.23 2.00
CA LYS A 145 9.86 -10.99 3.20
C LYS A 145 9.64 -10.11 4.45
N MET A 146 10.12 -8.86 4.45
CA MET A 146 9.91 -7.93 5.57
C MET A 146 8.43 -7.62 5.78
N ILE A 147 7.56 -7.78 4.78
CA ILE A 147 6.12 -7.67 4.95
C ILE A 147 5.57 -9.06 5.26
N VAL A 148 5.21 -9.29 6.51
CA VAL A 148 4.82 -10.60 7.04
C VAL A 148 3.31 -10.68 7.20
N THR A 149 2.72 -11.81 6.77
CA THR A 149 1.34 -12.15 7.08
C THR A 149 1.28 -12.82 8.45
N VAL A 150 0.47 -12.27 9.34
CA VAL A 150 0.15 -12.90 10.62
C VAL A 150 -1.23 -13.52 10.49
N TRP A 151 -1.29 -14.83 10.34
CA TRP A 151 -2.51 -15.56 10.04
C TRP A 151 -3.61 -15.30 11.07
N GLY A 152 -4.81 -15.01 10.57
CA GLY A 152 -5.96 -14.65 11.41
C GLY A 152 -5.92 -13.24 12.02
N MET A 153 -4.81 -12.51 11.92
CA MET A 153 -4.65 -11.20 12.56
C MET A 153 -4.44 -10.05 11.56
N GLY A 154 -3.60 -10.23 10.54
CA GLY A 154 -3.31 -9.17 9.58
C GLY A 154 -1.87 -9.17 9.07
N TYR A 155 -1.23 -8.01 9.08
CA TYR A 155 0.11 -7.80 8.53
C TYR A 155 1.01 -7.05 9.50
N LYS A 156 2.31 -7.32 9.42
CA LYS A 156 3.35 -6.55 10.11
C LYS A 156 4.55 -6.33 9.19
N PHE A 157 5.37 -5.36 9.54
CA PHE A 157 6.69 -5.16 8.96
C PHE A 157 7.75 -5.71 9.93
N SER A 158 8.57 -6.63 9.45
CA SER A 158 9.66 -7.25 10.24
C SER A 158 10.96 -7.08 9.47
N PRO A 159 11.84 -6.13 9.86
CA PRO A 159 13.10 -5.89 9.17
C PRO A 159 14.17 -6.95 9.46
N ASN A 160 14.01 -7.71 10.53
CA ASN A 160 14.94 -8.77 10.92
C ASN A 160 14.42 -10.13 10.42
N ASP A 161 15.20 -10.82 9.62
CA ASP A 161 14.83 -12.11 9.01
C ASP A 161 15.00 -13.27 10.01
N ASP A 162 14.26 -13.24 11.14
CA ASP A 162 14.22 -14.38 12.09
C ASP A 162 13.26 -15.51 11.62
N HIS A 163 12.66 -15.38 10.43
CA HIS A 163 11.70 -16.37 9.92
C HIS A 163 12.30 -17.46 9.03
N ALA A 164 13.63 -17.54 8.92
CA ALA A 164 14.28 -18.67 8.23
C ALA A 164 14.17 -20.01 8.99
N ALA A 165 13.67 -20.00 10.21
CA ALA A 165 13.64 -21.18 11.09
C ALA A 165 12.29 -21.92 11.17
N ASN A 166 11.19 -21.41 10.59
CA ASN A 166 9.85 -22.01 10.78
C ASN A 166 9.23 -22.66 9.54
N ASP A 167 9.91 -22.71 8.40
CA ASP A 167 9.42 -23.42 7.20
C ASP A 167 9.94 -24.87 7.09
N ALA A 168 10.47 -25.43 8.19
CA ALA A 168 10.93 -26.80 8.26
C ALA A 168 10.28 -27.56 9.44
N GLN A 169 8.95 -27.73 9.39
CA GLN A 169 8.22 -28.82 10.05
C GLN A 169 6.91 -29.10 9.32
#